data_1384c51ccf0e989c55dfdc5bc5b605fa
#
_entry.id   1384c51ccf0e989c55dfdc5bc5b605fa
#
_cell.length_a   1.000
_cell.length_b   1.000
_cell.length_c   1.000
_cell.angle_alpha   90.00
_cell.angle_beta   90.00
_cell.angle_gamma   90.00
#
_symmetry.space_group_name_H-M   'P 1'
#
loop_
_entity.id
_entity.type
_entity.pdbx_description
1 polymer ?
#
loop_
_entity_poly.entity_id
_entity_poly.type
_entity_poly.pdbx_seq_one_letter_code
_entity_poly.pdbx_strand_id
1 'polypeptide(L)'
;PCSGKSTIAEILSERYGLQYFKVDNHLEEYTIRGAADNLPICKKQIEWNAEQIWMRDPVLQCKDEIIFYEEIFDYIWEDLNKVNQKGAVVTEGAAYFPHIMKKLHVPEEQYAAITPTKDFQISHYKEREWVPYILEGCSDKEKAFQNWMGRDSLFADTVCKECMELNYLSIVNDGGNSINEMVQIVSAHFGWKV
;
A
#
# COMPACT_ATOMS: atom_id res chain seq x y z
N PRO A 1 1.03 0.58 -5.19
CA PRO A 1 2.41 0.91 -5.59
C PRO A 1 2.43 1.99 -6.68
N CYS A 2 3.57 2.68 -6.86
CA CYS A 2 3.77 3.75 -7.85
C CYS A 2 2.82 4.97 -7.75
N SER A 3 2.09 5.14 -6.67
CA SER A 3 1.19 6.30 -6.49
C SER A 3 1.87 7.57 -5.97
N GLY A 4 3.13 7.49 -5.54
CA GLY A 4 3.86 8.61 -4.93
C GLY A 4 3.69 8.72 -3.41
N LYS A 5 2.89 7.87 -2.76
CA LYS A 5 2.60 7.95 -1.32
C LYS A 5 3.85 7.99 -0.43
N SER A 6 4.87 7.15 -0.71
CA SER A 6 6.10 7.13 0.09
C SER A 6 6.88 8.43 -0.03
N THR A 7 7.04 8.96 -1.25
CA THR A 7 7.71 10.25 -1.47
C THR A 7 6.98 11.39 -0.77
N ILE A 8 5.65 11.39 -0.82
CA ILE A 8 4.83 12.40 -0.13
C ILE A 8 5.00 12.28 1.38
N ALA A 9 4.96 11.07 1.94
CA ALA A 9 5.13 10.83 3.38
C ALA A 9 6.53 11.25 3.86
N GLU A 10 7.59 10.97 3.10
CA GLU A 10 8.95 11.43 3.39
C GLU A 10 9.03 12.95 3.44
N ILE A 11 8.51 13.66 2.41
CA ILE A 11 8.50 15.12 2.38
C ILE A 11 7.69 15.70 3.56
N LEU A 12 6.56 15.11 3.89
CA LEU A 12 5.74 15.55 5.03
C LEU A 12 6.46 15.34 6.35
N SER A 13 7.11 14.18 6.54
CA SER A 13 7.90 13.88 7.72
C SER A 13 9.01 14.91 7.95
N GLU A 14 9.79 15.21 6.91
CA GLU A 14 10.87 16.19 6.96
C GLU A 14 10.33 17.61 7.21
N ARG A 15 9.30 18.03 6.47
CA ARG A 15 8.73 19.39 6.53
C ARG A 15 8.15 19.75 7.89
N TYR A 16 7.49 18.77 8.53
CA TYR A 16 6.77 19.01 9.80
C TYR A 16 7.48 18.39 11.01
N GLY A 17 8.69 17.83 10.84
CA GLY A 17 9.45 17.23 11.93
C GLY A 17 8.76 16.02 12.56
N LEU A 18 8.07 15.21 11.75
CA LEU A 18 7.33 14.04 12.20
C LEU A 18 8.24 12.80 12.15
N GLN A 19 7.94 11.81 12.98
CA GLN A 19 8.51 10.49 12.76
C GLN A 19 7.89 9.88 11.50
N TYR A 20 8.68 9.04 10.79
CA TYR A 20 8.20 8.34 9.61
C TYR A 20 8.18 6.84 9.85
N PHE A 21 7.00 6.24 9.71
CA PHE A 21 6.83 4.80 9.80
C PHE A 21 6.36 4.25 8.45
N LYS A 22 7.25 3.54 7.76
CA LYS A 22 6.98 2.93 6.45
C LYS A 22 6.72 1.44 6.63
N VAL A 23 5.47 1.02 6.40
CA VAL A 23 5.04 -0.38 6.57
C VAL A 23 5.84 -1.33 5.69
N ASP A 24 6.15 -0.92 4.45
CA ASP A 24 6.86 -1.76 3.48
C ASP A 24 8.24 -2.22 3.98
N ASN A 25 8.88 -1.47 4.89
CA ASN A 25 10.18 -1.85 5.47
C ASN A 25 10.10 -3.03 6.45
N HIS A 26 8.91 -3.38 6.90
CA HIS A 26 8.64 -4.41 7.91
C HIS A 26 7.85 -5.61 7.35
N LEU A 27 7.46 -5.59 6.07
CA LEU A 27 6.58 -6.61 5.49
C LEU A 27 7.16 -8.02 5.60
N GLU A 28 8.47 -8.20 5.41
CA GLU A 28 9.13 -9.50 5.54
C GLU A 28 8.99 -10.04 6.96
N GLU A 29 9.29 -9.21 7.97
CA GLU A 29 9.14 -9.56 9.39
C GLU A 29 7.70 -9.94 9.73
N TYR A 30 6.74 -9.12 9.31
CA TYR A 30 5.32 -9.39 9.57
C TYR A 30 4.82 -10.65 8.87
N THR A 31 5.30 -10.91 7.65
CA THR A 31 4.97 -12.14 6.91
C THR A 31 5.48 -13.39 7.64
N ILE A 32 6.73 -13.35 8.10
CA ILE A 32 7.33 -14.45 8.88
C ILE A 32 6.57 -14.68 10.19
N ARG A 33 6.27 -13.60 10.91
CA ARG A 33 5.50 -13.65 12.16
C ARG A 33 4.09 -14.20 11.92
N GLY A 34 3.38 -13.72 10.89
CA GLY A 34 2.06 -14.21 10.53
C GLY A 34 2.06 -15.69 10.13
N ALA A 35 3.06 -16.14 9.40
CA ALA A 35 3.20 -17.55 9.05
C ALA A 35 3.45 -18.42 10.29
N ALA A 36 4.25 -17.96 11.25
CA ALA A 36 4.47 -18.64 12.54
C ALA A 36 3.17 -18.72 13.37
N ASP A 37 2.34 -17.69 13.32
CA ASP A 37 1.02 -17.63 13.95
C ASP A 37 -0.06 -18.40 13.15
N ASN A 38 0.33 -19.12 12.09
CA ASN A 38 -0.52 -19.93 11.21
C ASN A 38 -1.53 -19.13 10.37
N LEU A 39 -1.27 -17.86 10.07
CA LEU A 39 -2.10 -17.06 9.19
C LEU A 39 -2.00 -17.57 7.75
N PRO A 40 -3.13 -17.89 7.08
CA PRO A 40 -3.13 -18.66 5.84
C PRO A 40 -2.41 -17.98 4.67
N ILE A 41 -2.58 -16.66 4.51
CA ILE A 41 -1.97 -15.96 3.36
C ILE A 41 -0.50 -15.66 3.64
N CYS A 42 -0.12 -15.35 4.88
CA CYS A 42 1.29 -15.24 5.27
C CYS A 42 2.06 -16.53 4.98
N LYS A 43 1.47 -17.72 5.25
CA LYS A 43 2.06 -19.01 4.88
C LYS A 43 2.25 -19.16 3.36
N LYS A 44 1.23 -18.80 2.57
CA LYS A 44 1.33 -18.83 1.11
C LYS A 44 2.48 -17.96 0.60
N GLN A 45 2.66 -16.76 1.16
CA GLN A 45 3.74 -15.85 0.76
C GLN A 45 5.15 -16.45 1.00
N ILE A 46 5.30 -17.30 2.00
CA ILE A 46 6.57 -17.98 2.30
C ILE A 46 6.74 -19.26 1.49
N GLU A 47 5.68 -20.05 1.32
CA GLU A 47 5.74 -21.40 0.76
C GLU A 47 5.64 -21.44 -0.77
N TRP A 48 4.96 -20.45 -1.38
CA TRP A 48 4.68 -20.43 -2.80
C TRP A 48 5.81 -19.80 -3.60
N ASN A 49 6.11 -20.40 -4.75
CA ASN A 49 7.04 -19.85 -5.73
C ASN A 49 6.37 -18.80 -6.64
N ALA A 50 7.16 -18.11 -7.46
CA ALA A 50 6.69 -17.06 -8.35
C ALA A 50 5.56 -17.54 -9.31
N GLU A 51 5.66 -18.76 -9.84
CA GLU A 51 4.63 -19.34 -10.69
C GLU A 51 3.28 -19.45 -9.96
N GLN A 52 3.29 -19.97 -8.75
CA GLN A 52 2.10 -20.15 -7.94
C GLN A 52 1.48 -18.82 -7.49
N ILE A 53 2.27 -17.77 -7.36
CA ILE A 53 1.80 -16.43 -6.97
C ILE A 53 1.26 -15.69 -8.19
N TRP A 54 2.06 -15.53 -9.25
CA TRP A 54 1.81 -14.56 -10.30
C TRP A 54 1.03 -15.09 -11.52
N MET A 55 0.97 -16.41 -11.72
CA MET A 55 0.21 -16.98 -12.84
C MET A 55 -1.28 -17.19 -12.56
N ARG A 56 -1.73 -16.86 -11.36
CA ARG A 56 -3.15 -16.94 -10.98
C ARG A 56 -3.98 -15.79 -11.56
N ASP A 57 -5.27 -15.97 -11.52
CA ASP A 57 -6.25 -14.93 -11.88
C ASP A 57 -6.05 -13.68 -11.01
N PRO A 58 -6.05 -12.46 -11.60
CA PRO A 58 -5.86 -11.20 -10.86
C PRO A 58 -6.87 -10.96 -9.73
N VAL A 59 -8.12 -11.43 -9.89
CA VAL A 59 -9.16 -11.27 -8.84
C VAL A 59 -8.80 -12.11 -7.62
N LEU A 60 -8.30 -13.34 -7.82
CA LEU A 60 -7.87 -14.20 -6.73
C LEU A 60 -6.61 -13.65 -6.05
N GLN A 61 -5.68 -13.10 -6.84
CA GLN A 61 -4.51 -12.43 -6.29
C GLN A 61 -4.89 -11.20 -5.45
N CYS A 62 -5.81 -10.36 -5.94
CA CYS A 62 -6.27 -9.17 -5.24
C CYS A 62 -6.97 -9.54 -3.91
N LYS A 63 -7.80 -10.58 -3.92
CA LYS A 63 -8.43 -11.08 -2.70
C LYS A 63 -7.40 -11.56 -1.67
N ASP A 64 -6.41 -12.33 -2.10
CA ASP A 64 -5.35 -12.79 -1.21
C ASP A 64 -4.52 -11.61 -0.68
N GLU A 65 -4.24 -10.60 -1.50
CA GLU A 65 -3.49 -9.39 -1.08
C GLU A 65 -4.25 -8.58 -0.01
N ILE A 66 -5.56 -8.43 -0.15
CA ILE A 66 -6.39 -7.77 0.86
C ILE A 66 -6.32 -8.56 2.18
N ILE A 67 -6.56 -9.88 2.12
CA ILE A 67 -6.51 -10.73 3.31
C ILE A 67 -5.10 -10.73 3.94
N PHE A 68 -4.04 -10.72 3.13
CA PHE A 68 -2.67 -10.61 3.62
C PHE A 68 -2.46 -9.39 4.51
N TYR A 69 -2.87 -8.21 4.03
CA TYR A 69 -2.73 -6.98 4.83
C TYR A 69 -3.64 -6.98 6.06
N GLU A 70 -4.82 -7.58 5.99
CA GLU A 70 -5.68 -7.77 7.16
C GLU A 70 -5.03 -8.71 8.19
N GLU A 71 -4.40 -9.81 7.75
CA GLU A 71 -3.68 -10.76 8.60
C GLU A 71 -2.53 -10.12 9.38
N ILE A 72 -1.76 -9.23 8.75
CA ILE A 72 -0.58 -8.60 9.38
C ILE A 72 -0.90 -7.27 10.08
N PHE A 73 -2.14 -6.78 10.00
CA PHE A 73 -2.48 -5.43 10.45
C PHE A 73 -2.24 -5.23 11.95
N ASP A 74 -2.53 -6.21 12.78
CA ASP A 74 -2.33 -6.09 14.23
C ASP A 74 -0.84 -5.88 14.59
N TYR A 75 0.09 -6.50 13.85
CA TYR A 75 1.53 -6.29 14.05
C TYR A 75 1.95 -4.86 13.63
N ILE A 76 1.43 -4.38 12.51
CA ILE A 76 1.66 -3.01 12.03
C ILE A 76 1.16 -2.02 13.07
N TRP A 77 -0.04 -2.22 13.59
CA TRP A 77 -0.67 -1.33 14.56
C TRP A 77 0.07 -1.30 15.90
N GLU A 78 0.55 -2.45 16.35
CA GLU A 78 1.39 -2.56 17.55
C GLU A 78 2.67 -1.72 17.40
N ASP A 79 3.39 -1.86 16.29
CA ASP A 79 4.64 -1.15 16.06
C ASP A 79 4.44 0.33 15.79
N LEU A 80 3.42 0.71 15.04
CA LEU A 80 3.03 2.10 14.86
C LEU A 80 2.75 2.80 16.20
N ASN A 81 2.03 2.12 17.12
CA ASN A 81 1.76 2.67 18.44
C ASN A 81 3.04 2.88 19.27
N LYS A 82 4.04 1.99 19.16
CA LYS A 82 5.35 2.17 19.80
C LYS A 82 6.09 3.41 19.26
N VAL A 83 6.01 3.65 17.96
CA VAL A 83 6.59 4.85 17.32
C VAL A 83 5.85 6.10 17.76
N ASN A 84 4.51 6.08 17.76
CA ASN A 84 3.67 7.21 18.14
C ASN A 84 3.85 7.65 19.60
N GLN A 85 4.24 6.74 20.50
CA GLN A 85 4.58 7.11 21.88
C GLN A 85 5.80 8.05 22.00
N LYS A 86 6.65 8.08 20.97
CA LYS A 86 7.86 8.92 20.94
C LYS A 86 7.62 10.30 20.31
N GLY A 87 6.46 10.53 19.70
CA GLY A 87 6.10 11.79 19.05
C GLY A 87 5.14 11.59 17.88
N ALA A 88 4.67 12.69 17.31
CA ALA A 88 3.77 12.64 16.15
C ALA A 88 4.43 11.88 14.98
N VAL A 89 3.64 11.08 14.29
CA VAL A 89 4.10 10.18 13.23
C VAL A 89 3.29 10.37 11.94
N VAL A 90 3.96 10.36 10.81
CA VAL A 90 3.36 10.09 9.51
C VAL A 90 3.67 8.65 9.14
N THR A 91 2.68 7.93 8.67
CA THR A 91 2.82 6.53 8.26
C THR A 91 2.22 6.31 6.88
N GLU A 92 2.74 5.33 6.15
CA GLU A 92 2.17 4.91 4.87
C GLU A 92 2.36 3.40 4.66
N GLY A 93 1.43 2.83 3.91
CA GLY A 93 1.41 1.42 3.56
C GLY A 93 0.09 1.00 2.93
N ALA A 94 0.11 -0.08 2.17
CA ALA A 94 -1.10 -0.62 1.55
C ALA A 94 -2.06 -1.27 2.56
N ALA A 95 -1.59 -1.57 3.77
CA ALA A 95 -2.38 -2.18 4.85
C ALA A 95 -3.41 -1.24 5.49
N TYR A 96 -3.29 0.07 5.28
CA TYR A 96 -4.22 1.05 5.86
C TYR A 96 -5.50 1.15 5.03
N PHE A 97 -6.31 0.11 5.06
CA PHE A 97 -7.60 0.11 4.35
C PHE A 97 -8.60 1.08 4.97
N PRO A 98 -9.42 1.76 4.16
CA PRO A 98 -10.44 2.69 4.66
C PRO A 98 -11.39 2.05 5.69
N HIS A 99 -11.83 0.81 5.46
CA HIS A 99 -12.72 0.10 6.40
C HIS A 99 -12.03 -0.19 7.75
N ILE A 100 -10.73 -0.50 7.76
CA ILE A 100 -9.95 -0.68 9.00
C ILE A 100 -9.81 0.66 9.73
N MET A 101 -9.46 1.73 9.01
CA MET A 101 -9.34 3.07 9.59
C MET A 101 -10.67 3.54 10.21
N LYS A 102 -11.78 3.27 9.54
CA LYS A 102 -13.12 3.58 10.08
C LYS A 102 -13.44 2.78 11.34
N LYS A 103 -13.10 1.49 11.37
CA LYS A 103 -13.26 0.63 12.56
C LYS A 103 -12.41 1.12 13.74
N LEU A 104 -11.23 1.66 13.48
CA LEU A 104 -10.33 2.25 14.49
C LEU A 104 -10.69 3.70 14.85
N HIS A 105 -11.77 4.24 14.29
CA HIS A 105 -12.21 5.62 14.50
C HIS A 105 -11.14 6.68 14.12
N VAL A 106 -10.31 6.38 13.11
CA VAL A 106 -9.37 7.36 12.56
C VAL A 106 -10.19 8.49 11.93
N PRO A 107 -9.98 9.77 12.35
CA PRO A 107 -10.68 10.92 11.79
C PRO A 107 -10.43 11.07 10.29
N GLU A 108 -11.42 11.58 9.57
CA GLU A 108 -11.34 11.74 8.10
C GLU A 108 -10.15 12.63 7.70
N GLU A 109 -9.88 13.67 8.46
CA GLU A 109 -8.75 14.60 8.27
C GLU A 109 -7.37 14.01 8.62
N GLN A 110 -7.29 12.76 9.09
CA GLN A 110 -6.03 12.08 9.40
C GLN A 110 -5.71 10.93 8.43
N TYR A 111 -6.55 10.74 7.42
CA TYR A 111 -6.35 9.68 6.44
C TYR A 111 -6.51 10.19 5.02
N ALA A 112 -5.62 9.78 4.14
CA ALA A 112 -5.71 10.00 2.70
C ALA A 112 -5.21 8.78 1.94
N ALA A 113 -6.00 8.27 1.00
CA ALA A 113 -5.58 7.25 0.07
C ALA A 113 -5.00 7.89 -1.20
N ILE A 114 -3.88 7.36 -1.68
CA ILE A 114 -3.27 7.79 -2.94
C ILE A 114 -3.06 6.54 -3.80
N THR A 115 -3.81 6.45 -4.89
CA THR A 115 -3.76 5.31 -5.82
C THR A 115 -3.32 5.78 -7.20
N PRO A 116 -2.61 4.97 -7.99
CA PRO A 116 -2.30 5.31 -9.37
C PRO A 116 -3.45 4.93 -10.31
N THR A 117 -3.53 5.59 -11.47
CA THR A 117 -4.26 4.99 -12.60
C THR A 117 -3.51 3.76 -13.11
N LYS A 118 -4.23 2.83 -13.74
CA LYS A 118 -3.65 1.60 -14.29
C LYS A 118 -2.51 1.87 -15.27
N ASP A 119 -2.69 2.81 -16.20
CA ASP A 119 -1.69 3.11 -17.22
C ASP A 119 -0.45 3.77 -16.62
N PHE A 120 -0.64 4.69 -15.68
CA PHE A 120 0.45 5.31 -14.92
C PHE A 120 1.25 4.26 -14.13
N GLN A 121 0.57 3.34 -13.47
CA GLN A 121 1.19 2.26 -12.74
C GLN A 121 2.03 1.35 -13.66
N ILE A 122 1.44 0.87 -14.77
CA ILE A 122 2.12 -0.04 -15.71
C ILE A 122 3.39 0.61 -16.27
N SER A 123 3.33 1.89 -16.67
CA SER A 123 4.50 2.59 -17.20
C SER A 123 5.65 2.65 -16.20
N HIS A 124 5.36 3.00 -14.96
CA HIS A 124 6.36 3.09 -13.89
C HIS A 124 6.91 1.75 -13.41
N TYR A 125 6.10 0.69 -13.46
CA TYR A 125 6.60 -0.66 -13.12
C TYR A 125 7.57 -1.19 -14.16
N LYS A 126 7.32 -0.93 -15.45
CA LYS A 126 8.21 -1.36 -16.53
C LYS A 126 9.61 -0.75 -16.45
N GLU A 127 9.75 0.42 -15.82
CA GLU A 127 11.02 1.10 -15.63
C GLU A 127 11.83 0.56 -14.43
N ARG A 128 11.24 -0.31 -13.59
CA ARG A 128 11.89 -0.81 -12.38
C ARG A 128 12.74 -2.03 -12.69
N GLU A 129 14.03 -1.92 -12.45
CA GLU A 129 15.02 -2.97 -12.69
C GLU A 129 14.76 -4.27 -11.92
N TRP A 130 14.11 -4.18 -10.76
CA TRP A 130 13.84 -5.35 -9.92
C TRP A 130 12.61 -6.17 -10.36
N VAL A 131 11.69 -5.63 -11.17
CA VAL A 131 10.46 -6.31 -11.62
C VAL A 131 10.75 -7.64 -12.33
N PRO A 132 11.71 -7.73 -13.25
CA PRO A 132 12.03 -9.01 -13.90
C PRO A 132 12.46 -10.11 -12.92
N TYR A 133 13.11 -9.73 -11.80
CA TYR A 133 13.56 -10.69 -10.78
C TYR A 133 12.40 -11.28 -9.99
N ILE A 134 11.37 -10.50 -9.70
CA ILE A 134 10.15 -10.98 -9.02
C ILE A 134 9.41 -12.02 -9.86
N LEU A 135 9.51 -11.90 -11.18
CA LEU A 135 8.85 -12.79 -12.13
C LEU A 135 9.78 -13.93 -12.61
N GLU A 136 10.99 -14.04 -12.04
CA GLU A 136 11.88 -15.14 -12.33
C GLU A 136 11.26 -16.44 -11.80
N GLY A 137 11.22 -17.47 -12.68
CA GLY A 137 10.54 -18.73 -12.37
C GLY A 137 9.10 -18.82 -12.84
N CYS A 138 8.51 -17.75 -13.38
CA CYS A 138 7.22 -17.84 -14.08
C CYS A 138 7.40 -18.42 -15.49
N SER A 139 6.51 -19.33 -15.88
CA SER A 139 6.48 -19.95 -17.21
C SER A 139 6.18 -18.94 -18.33
N ASP A 140 5.40 -17.90 -18.02
CA ASP A 140 5.06 -16.78 -18.91
C ASP A 140 5.17 -15.48 -18.11
N LYS A 141 6.33 -14.81 -18.20
CA LYS A 141 6.63 -13.60 -17.45
C LYS A 141 5.74 -12.40 -17.85
N GLU A 142 5.36 -12.35 -19.14
CA GLU A 142 4.50 -11.26 -19.61
C GLU A 142 3.09 -11.39 -19.05
N LYS A 143 2.52 -12.60 -19.10
CA LYS A 143 1.23 -12.89 -18.48
C LYS A 143 1.26 -12.70 -16.97
N ALA A 144 2.30 -13.14 -16.30
CA ALA A 144 2.50 -12.94 -14.87
C ALA A 144 2.52 -11.44 -14.52
N PHE A 145 3.23 -10.61 -15.30
CA PHE A 145 3.22 -9.16 -15.16
C PHE A 145 1.83 -8.56 -15.38
N GLN A 146 1.12 -9.00 -16.41
CA GLN A 146 -0.25 -8.53 -16.69
C GLN A 146 -1.21 -8.89 -15.54
N ASN A 147 -1.09 -10.11 -15.00
CA ASN A 147 -1.87 -10.54 -13.85
C ASN A 147 -1.57 -9.69 -12.62
N TRP A 148 -0.28 -9.43 -12.35
CA TRP A 148 0.14 -8.55 -11.25
C TRP A 148 -0.45 -7.14 -11.41
N MET A 149 -0.32 -6.51 -12.58
CA MET A 149 -0.88 -5.19 -12.83
C MET A 149 -2.41 -5.18 -12.74
N GLY A 150 -3.05 -6.27 -13.16
CA GLY A 150 -4.49 -6.47 -12.98
C GLY A 150 -4.89 -6.54 -11.50
N ARG A 151 -4.15 -7.30 -10.68
CA ARG A 151 -4.33 -7.35 -9.24
C ARG A 151 -4.25 -5.97 -8.59
N ASP A 152 -3.19 -5.23 -8.89
CA ASP A 152 -2.94 -3.92 -8.28
C ASP A 152 -3.99 -2.88 -8.71
N SER A 153 -4.49 -2.97 -9.95
CA SER A 153 -5.60 -2.13 -10.41
C SER A 153 -6.89 -2.41 -9.64
N LEU A 154 -7.24 -3.68 -9.45
CA LEU A 154 -8.41 -4.08 -8.67
C LEU A 154 -8.28 -3.66 -7.19
N PHE A 155 -7.08 -3.74 -6.64
CA PHE A 155 -6.79 -3.27 -5.29
C PHE A 155 -7.00 -1.75 -5.18
N ALA A 156 -6.47 -0.97 -6.12
CA ALA A 156 -6.66 0.48 -6.16
C ALA A 156 -8.14 0.86 -6.28
N ASP A 157 -8.89 0.18 -7.16
CA ASP A 157 -10.33 0.39 -7.34
C ASP A 157 -11.10 0.10 -6.04
N THR A 158 -10.74 -0.96 -5.32
CA THR A 158 -11.34 -1.31 -4.02
C THR A 158 -11.10 -0.20 -3.00
N VAL A 159 -9.86 0.28 -2.86
CA VAL A 159 -9.53 1.36 -1.93
C VAL A 159 -10.27 2.66 -2.29
N CYS A 160 -10.30 3.04 -3.58
CA CYS A 160 -11.03 4.22 -4.03
C CYS A 160 -12.54 4.14 -3.70
N LYS A 161 -13.15 2.99 -3.97
CA LYS A 161 -14.57 2.75 -3.67
C LYS A 161 -14.86 2.86 -2.18
N GLU A 162 -14.06 2.21 -1.34
CA GLU A 162 -14.22 2.29 0.11
C GLU A 162 -14.02 3.72 0.64
N CYS A 163 -13.05 4.49 0.10
CA CYS A 163 -12.87 5.90 0.46
C CYS A 163 -14.14 6.72 0.17
N MET A 164 -14.74 6.53 -1.01
CA MET A 164 -15.98 7.22 -1.37
C MET A 164 -17.14 6.86 -0.43
N GLU A 165 -17.28 5.57 -0.10
CA GLU A 165 -18.36 5.07 0.77
C GLU A 165 -18.20 5.54 2.22
N LEU A 166 -16.96 5.72 2.69
CA LEU A 166 -16.62 6.06 4.07
C LEU A 166 -16.24 7.54 4.27
N ASN A 167 -16.33 8.34 3.20
CA ASN A 167 -16.03 9.77 3.18
C ASN A 167 -14.56 10.12 3.52
N TYR A 168 -13.63 9.25 3.14
CA TYR A 168 -12.20 9.52 3.22
C TYR A 168 -11.66 10.16 1.93
N LEU A 169 -10.61 10.97 2.04
CA LEU A 169 -9.94 11.54 0.88
C LEU A 169 -9.30 10.44 0.04
N SER A 170 -9.61 10.44 -1.26
CA SER A 170 -8.96 9.60 -2.26
C SER A 170 -8.38 10.46 -3.38
N ILE A 171 -7.08 10.31 -3.62
CA ILE A 171 -6.34 10.99 -4.69
C ILE A 171 -5.93 9.93 -5.71
N VAL A 172 -6.34 10.12 -6.96
CA VAL A 172 -5.91 9.25 -8.05
C VAL A 172 -4.78 9.94 -8.80
N ASN A 173 -3.58 9.34 -8.76
CA ASN A 173 -2.41 9.85 -9.45
C ASN A 173 -2.34 9.30 -10.88
N ASP A 174 -2.55 10.15 -11.86
CA ASP A 174 -2.43 9.88 -13.29
C ASP A 174 -1.18 10.54 -13.91
N GLY A 175 -0.37 11.21 -13.08
CA GLY A 175 0.79 12.01 -13.50
C GLY A 175 0.46 13.47 -13.82
N GLY A 176 -0.80 13.88 -13.72
CA GLY A 176 -1.23 15.26 -13.97
C GLY A 176 -0.80 16.23 -12.87
N ASN A 177 -0.65 15.78 -11.64
CA ASN A 177 -0.15 16.58 -10.53
C ASN A 177 1.32 16.28 -10.25
N SER A 178 2.11 17.30 -10.04
CA SER A 178 3.47 17.14 -9.50
C SER A 178 3.43 16.64 -8.04
N ILE A 179 4.55 16.06 -7.59
CA ILE A 179 4.69 15.64 -6.18
C ILE A 179 4.44 16.81 -5.22
N ASN A 180 4.90 18.02 -5.55
CA ASN A 180 4.69 19.21 -4.70
C ASN A 180 3.22 19.58 -4.60
N GLU A 181 2.45 19.52 -5.68
CA GLU A 181 1.01 19.77 -5.66
C GLU A 181 0.28 18.72 -4.81
N MET A 182 0.65 17.46 -4.95
CA MET A 182 0.08 16.38 -4.12
C MET A 182 0.42 16.56 -2.63
N VAL A 183 1.65 16.97 -2.31
CA VAL A 183 2.04 17.31 -0.93
C VAL A 183 1.20 18.47 -0.39
N GLN A 184 0.91 19.49 -1.19
CA GLN A 184 0.04 20.62 -0.78
C GLN A 184 -1.40 20.14 -0.51
N ILE A 185 -1.96 19.30 -1.38
CA ILE A 185 -3.30 18.74 -1.21
C ILE A 185 -3.39 17.94 0.10
N VAL A 186 -2.42 17.05 0.35
CA VAL A 186 -2.40 16.21 1.55
C VAL A 186 -2.16 17.06 2.80
N SER A 187 -1.24 18.03 2.76
CA SER A 187 -1.00 18.97 3.88
C SER A 187 -2.24 19.77 4.25
N ALA A 188 -2.93 20.30 3.24
CA ALA A 188 -4.17 21.05 3.45
C ALA A 188 -5.27 20.17 4.05
N HIS A 189 -5.39 18.92 3.58
CA HIS A 189 -6.36 17.96 4.12
C HIS A 189 -6.08 17.63 5.60
N PHE A 190 -4.82 17.47 5.97
CA PHE A 190 -4.43 17.23 7.36
C PHE A 190 -4.43 18.48 8.24
N GLY A 191 -4.88 19.65 7.70
CA GLY A 191 -4.91 20.91 8.42
C GLY A 191 -3.53 21.50 8.74
N TRP A 192 -2.48 21.04 8.05
CA TRP A 192 -1.13 21.55 8.25
C TRP A 192 -0.91 22.82 7.41
N LYS A 193 -0.27 23.82 8.01
CA LYS A 193 0.05 25.06 7.29
C LYS A 193 1.12 24.78 6.25
N VAL A 194 0.80 25.09 5.01
CA VAL A 194 1.73 24.98 3.86
C VAL A 194 2.69 26.15 3.85
#